data_2cb2d65d8db28e46ab98f011063a9d4d
#
_entry.id   2cb2d65d8db28e46ab98f011063a9d4d
#
_cell.length_a   1.000
_cell.length_b   1.000
_cell.length_c   1.000
_cell.angle_alpha   90.00
_cell.angle_beta   90.00
_cell.angle_gamma   90.00
#
_symmetry.space_group_name_H-M   'P 1'
#
loop_
_entity.id
_entity.type
_entity.pdbx_description
1 polymer ?
#
loop_
_entity_poly.entity_id
_entity_poly.type
_entity_poly.pdbx_seq_one_letter_code
_entity_poly.pdbx_strand_id
1 'polypeptide(L)'
;TKRLLKIIMPIVAIICTVAFTPWDALWVWTAPLPNTVQEQVDNAITHNLDGIIVYVDKKGKEPEFYSAGWQNKENKIPANPQVLFKIASISKLYIAVATAKLVNTKSLSLDKTLADYLPELVGRIENANQITLRMMLQHRSGIPDFIDDPKLPWSNLPTNSNEFLKLVLDKPADFKPNSRYRYSNTNYLLIGNILDKILGYSHRQYIKREILDTLGLTHTYGLLNEVDLRDVTSGYYTKYDGDLKTQTFVIPGGSMVATAQDVGIFLRALNDGSLLNDNEQAIYSS
;
A
#
# COMPACT_ATOMS: atom_id res chain seq x y z
N THR A 1 14.22 -56.53 -7.84
CA THR A 1 14.44 -55.06 -7.65
C THR A 1 13.34 -54.21 -8.31
N LYS A 2 13.01 -54.37 -9.60
CA LYS A 2 11.99 -53.55 -10.28
C LYS A 2 10.55 -53.72 -9.74
N ARG A 3 10.16 -54.95 -9.29
CA ARG A 3 8.86 -55.22 -8.66
C ARG A 3 8.72 -54.56 -7.29
N LEU A 4 9.80 -54.54 -6.47
CA LEU A 4 9.82 -53.94 -5.15
C LEU A 4 9.71 -52.40 -5.22
N LEU A 5 10.35 -51.79 -6.21
CA LEU A 5 10.23 -50.33 -6.45
C LEU A 5 8.78 -49.91 -6.84
N LYS A 6 8.07 -50.73 -7.61
CA LYS A 6 6.66 -50.44 -7.98
C LYS A 6 5.70 -50.48 -6.80
N ILE A 7 6.08 -51.12 -5.69
CA ILE A 7 5.26 -51.16 -4.47
C ILE A 7 5.72 -50.06 -3.48
N ILE A 8 7.05 -49.93 -3.30
CA ILE A 8 7.60 -48.98 -2.34
C ILE A 8 7.36 -47.52 -2.76
N MET A 9 7.54 -47.20 -4.04
CA MET A 9 7.36 -45.79 -4.50
C MET A 9 5.97 -45.21 -4.23
N PRO A 10 4.84 -45.91 -4.54
CA PRO A 10 3.52 -45.39 -4.19
C PRO A 10 3.32 -45.24 -2.68
N ILE A 11 3.82 -46.18 -1.88
CA ILE A 11 3.72 -46.11 -0.42
C ILE A 11 4.49 -44.90 0.13
N VAL A 12 5.73 -44.71 -0.32
CA VAL A 12 6.53 -43.53 0.04
C VAL A 12 5.84 -42.24 -0.42
N ALA A 13 5.29 -42.19 -1.64
CA ALA A 13 4.56 -41.02 -2.13
C ALA A 13 3.34 -40.71 -1.26
N ILE A 14 2.56 -41.71 -0.86
CA ILE A 14 1.41 -41.53 0.04
C ILE A 14 1.86 -41.01 1.40
N ILE A 15 2.91 -41.63 1.97
CA ILE A 15 3.46 -41.19 3.27
C ILE A 15 3.96 -39.73 3.17
N CYS A 16 4.70 -39.39 2.12
CA CYS A 16 5.15 -38.00 1.91
C CYS A 16 3.97 -37.04 1.73
N THR A 17 2.97 -37.41 0.96
CA THR A 17 1.77 -36.58 0.79
C THR A 17 1.09 -36.32 2.14
N VAL A 18 0.86 -37.36 2.93
CA VAL A 18 0.24 -37.23 4.25
C VAL A 18 1.12 -36.43 5.21
N ALA A 19 2.44 -36.70 5.25
CA ALA A 19 3.36 -36.07 6.20
C ALA A 19 3.67 -34.59 5.88
N PHE A 20 3.70 -34.21 4.60
CA PHE A 20 4.07 -32.86 4.15
C PHE A 20 2.88 -32.01 3.69
N THR A 21 1.66 -32.56 3.65
CA THR A 21 0.49 -31.74 3.39
C THR A 21 0.23 -30.80 4.57
N PRO A 22 0.10 -29.48 4.34
CA PRO A 22 -0.25 -28.53 5.38
C PRO A 22 -1.73 -28.65 5.73
N TRP A 23 -2.08 -29.67 6.52
CA TRP A 23 -3.46 -30.01 6.85
C TRP A 23 -4.26 -28.84 7.42
N ASP A 24 -3.62 -28.00 8.29
CA ASP A 24 -4.29 -26.84 8.86
C ASP A 24 -4.71 -25.83 7.79
N ALA A 25 -3.84 -25.56 6.82
CA ALA A 25 -4.16 -24.69 5.69
C ALA A 25 -5.26 -25.32 4.78
N LEU A 26 -5.19 -26.62 4.57
CA LEU A 26 -6.20 -27.34 3.78
C LEU A 26 -7.57 -27.31 4.46
N TRP A 27 -7.63 -27.51 5.77
CA TRP A 27 -8.86 -27.41 6.55
C TRP A 27 -9.46 -26.00 6.48
N VAL A 28 -8.67 -24.96 6.67
CA VAL A 28 -9.12 -23.56 6.55
C VAL A 28 -9.66 -23.29 5.13
N TRP A 29 -9.00 -23.82 4.11
CA TRP A 29 -9.36 -23.59 2.71
C TRP A 29 -10.60 -24.34 2.27
N THR A 30 -10.87 -25.52 2.85
CA THR A 30 -12.03 -26.37 2.51
C THR A 30 -13.21 -26.21 3.48
N ALA A 31 -13.03 -25.55 4.61
CA ALA A 31 -14.11 -25.28 5.55
C ALA A 31 -15.18 -24.39 4.90
N PRO A 32 -16.47 -24.69 5.11
CA PRO A 32 -17.54 -23.81 4.67
C PRO A 32 -17.40 -22.44 5.35
N LEU A 33 -17.58 -21.37 4.56
CA LEU A 33 -17.58 -20.02 5.10
C LEU A 33 -18.76 -19.86 6.10
N PRO A 34 -18.59 -19.13 7.20
CA PRO A 34 -19.68 -18.75 8.07
C PRO A 34 -20.81 -18.02 7.32
N ASN A 35 -22.04 -18.13 7.82
CA ASN A 35 -23.23 -17.66 7.09
C ASN A 35 -23.35 -16.12 7.06
N THR A 36 -22.79 -15.43 8.05
CA THR A 36 -22.87 -13.98 8.16
C THR A 36 -21.51 -13.31 8.06
N VAL A 37 -21.47 -12.04 7.66
CA VAL A 37 -20.23 -11.26 7.62
C VAL A 37 -19.62 -11.12 9.01
N GLN A 38 -20.44 -10.91 10.06
CA GLN A 38 -19.93 -10.82 11.44
C GLN A 38 -19.25 -12.13 11.86
N GLU A 39 -19.88 -13.29 11.61
CA GLU A 39 -19.25 -14.59 11.93
C GLU A 39 -17.92 -14.80 11.15
N GLN A 40 -17.82 -14.32 9.90
CA GLN A 40 -16.57 -14.38 9.14
C GLN A 40 -15.48 -13.48 9.76
N VAL A 41 -15.88 -12.29 10.20
CA VAL A 41 -14.99 -11.32 10.88
C VAL A 41 -14.52 -11.87 12.23
N ASP A 42 -15.43 -12.48 13.03
CA ASP A 42 -15.09 -13.10 14.30
C ASP A 42 -14.16 -14.31 14.10
N ASN A 43 -14.41 -15.11 13.07
CA ASN A 43 -13.56 -16.25 12.73
C ASN A 43 -12.14 -15.81 12.31
N ALA A 44 -12.01 -14.67 11.62
CA ALA A 44 -10.70 -14.15 11.19
C ALA A 44 -9.75 -13.90 12.39
N ILE A 45 -10.28 -13.50 13.54
CA ILE A 45 -9.48 -13.30 14.77
C ILE A 45 -8.85 -14.60 15.26
N THR A 46 -9.51 -15.74 15.04
CA THR A 46 -8.96 -17.06 15.44
C THR A 46 -7.71 -17.45 14.64
N HIS A 47 -7.44 -16.73 13.52
CA HIS A 47 -6.29 -16.94 12.65
C HIS A 47 -5.15 -15.94 12.91
N ASN A 48 -4.98 -15.53 14.17
CA ASN A 48 -3.90 -14.65 14.64
C ASN A 48 -3.95 -13.20 14.12
N LEU A 49 -5.11 -12.68 13.79
CA LEU A 49 -5.31 -11.25 13.61
C LEU A 49 -5.59 -10.61 14.97
N ASP A 50 -4.91 -9.51 15.29
CA ASP A 50 -5.17 -8.77 16.53
C ASP A 50 -6.48 -7.99 16.47
N GLY A 51 -6.87 -7.51 15.30
CA GLY A 51 -8.13 -6.83 15.05
C GLY A 51 -8.45 -6.75 13.57
N ILE A 52 -9.73 -6.64 13.24
CA ILE A 52 -10.21 -6.50 11.86
C ILE A 52 -11.41 -5.55 11.84
N ILE A 53 -11.47 -4.72 10.81
CA ILE A 53 -12.61 -3.87 10.49
C ILE A 53 -12.97 -4.10 9.03
N VAL A 54 -14.27 -4.24 8.78
CA VAL A 54 -14.83 -4.42 7.44
C VAL A 54 -15.91 -3.37 7.22
N TYR A 55 -15.76 -2.60 6.15
CA TYR A 55 -16.77 -1.70 5.62
C TYR A 55 -17.37 -2.33 4.37
N VAL A 56 -18.69 -2.45 4.34
CA VAL A 56 -19.45 -3.02 3.21
C VAL A 56 -20.42 -1.98 2.70
N ASP A 57 -20.23 -1.60 1.45
CA ASP A 57 -21.09 -0.66 0.76
C ASP A 57 -21.66 -1.30 -0.50
N LYS A 58 -22.99 -1.51 -0.51
CA LYS A 58 -23.74 -2.12 -1.60
C LYS A 58 -24.67 -1.08 -2.22
N LYS A 59 -24.68 -0.99 -3.54
CA LYS A 59 -25.55 -0.05 -4.27
C LYS A 59 -27.02 -0.18 -3.80
N GLY A 60 -27.61 0.93 -3.35
CA GLY A 60 -29.00 1.00 -2.92
C GLY A 60 -29.30 0.46 -1.52
N LYS A 61 -28.25 0.21 -0.72
CA LYS A 61 -28.38 -0.17 0.71
C LYS A 61 -27.56 0.78 1.57
N GLU A 62 -27.96 0.89 2.83
CA GLU A 62 -27.15 1.59 3.83
C GLU A 62 -25.82 0.84 4.03
N PRO A 63 -24.70 1.56 4.24
CA PRO A 63 -23.42 0.96 4.54
C PRO A 63 -23.45 0.15 5.84
N GLU A 64 -22.77 -0.99 5.84
CA GLU A 64 -22.65 -1.88 6.99
C GLU A 64 -21.21 -1.88 7.50
N PHE A 65 -21.06 -1.97 8.82
CA PHE A 65 -19.76 -2.00 9.50
C PHE A 65 -19.69 -3.24 10.39
N TYR A 66 -18.54 -3.93 10.30
CA TYR A 66 -18.26 -5.10 11.11
C TYR A 66 -16.87 -4.96 11.71
N SER A 67 -16.68 -5.41 12.94
CA SER A 67 -15.37 -5.42 13.59
C SER A 67 -15.25 -6.57 14.58
N ALA A 68 -14.03 -7.05 14.78
CA ALA A 68 -13.67 -7.99 15.82
C ALA A 68 -12.23 -7.77 16.29
N GLY A 69 -11.89 -8.31 17.48
CA GLY A 69 -10.58 -8.16 18.09
C GLY A 69 -10.37 -6.79 18.71
N TRP A 70 -9.15 -6.25 18.59
CA TRP A 70 -8.70 -5.11 19.37
C TRP A 70 -8.28 -3.93 18.50
N GLN A 71 -8.70 -2.72 18.89
CA GLN A 71 -8.08 -1.48 18.49
C GLN A 71 -6.73 -1.31 19.20
N ASN A 72 -6.65 -1.69 20.47
CA ASN A 72 -5.42 -1.75 21.25
C ASN A 72 -5.46 -3.02 22.13
N LYS A 73 -4.59 -3.98 21.82
CA LYS A 73 -4.54 -5.28 22.48
C LYS A 73 -4.02 -5.18 23.91
N GLU A 74 -3.04 -4.33 24.16
CA GLU A 74 -2.40 -4.17 25.47
C GLU A 74 -3.38 -3.61 26.50
N ASN A 75 -4.16 -2.61 26.09
CA ASN A 75 -5.16 -1.97 26.91
C ASN A 75 -6.57 -2.63 26.81
N LYS A 76 -6.70 -3.70 26.03
CA LYS A 76 -7.95 -4.41 25.76
C LYS A 76 -9.07 -3.50 25.26
N ILE A 77 -8.73 -2.52 24.40
CA ILE A 77 -9.70 -1.65 23.75
C ILE A 77 -10.23 -2.40 22.52
N PRO A 78 -11.54 -2.68 22.43
CA PRO A 78 -12.11 -3.43 21.31
C PRO A 78 -12.00 -2.66 20.00
N ALA A 79 -11.95 -3.39 18.88
CA ALA A 79 -11.94 -2.82 17.56
C ALA A 79 -13.19 -1.95 17.30
N ASN A 80 -12.96 -0.72 16.82
CA ASN A 80 -14.03 0.23 16.49
C ASN A 80 -14.01 0.48 14.97
N PRO A 81 -15.14 0.30 14.24
CA PRO A 81 -15.21 0.54 12.80
C PRO A 81 -14.84 1.93 12.35
N GLN A 82 -14.91 2.94 13.21
CA GLN A 82 -14.62 4.33 12.91
C GLN A 82 -13.20 4.74 13.24
N VAL A 83 -12.35 3.83 13.73
CA VAL A 83 -10.97 4.14 14.08
C VAL A 83 -10.13 4.38 12.80
N LEU A 84 -9.13 5.23 12.96
CA LEU A 84 -8.17 5.51 11.90
C LEU A 84 -7.11 4.40 11.79
N PHE A 85 -6.73 4.09 10.55
CA PHE A 85 -5.64 3.17 10.21
C PHE A 85 -4.54 3.91 9.44
N LYS A 86 -3.31 3.51 9.66
CA LYS A 86 -2.24 3.82 8.71
C LYS A 86 -2.46 2.98 7.46
N ILE A 87 -2.93 3.60 6.38
CA ILE A 87 -3.34 2.89 5.16
C ILE A 87 -2.16 2.49 4.26
N ALA A 88 -0.94 2.83 4.68
CA ALA A 88 0.30 2.40 4.05
C ALA A 88 0.25 2.57 2.51
N SER A 89 0.51 1.52 1.75
CA SER A 89 0.62 1.59 0.29
C SER A 89 -0.69 1.86 -0.47
N ILE A 90 -1.83 1.87 0.19
CA ILE A 90 -3.08 2.40 -0.39
C ILE A 90 -2.88 3.89 -0.75
N SER A 91 -2.02 4.62 -0.02
CA SER A 91 -1.63 6.01 -0.32
C SER A 91 -1.15 6.20 -1.77
N LYS A 92 -0.56 5.17 -2.39
CA LYS A 92 -0.09 5.23 -3.77
C LYS A 92 -1.21 5.46 -4.79
N LEU A 93 -2.41 4.98 -4.51
CA LEU A 93 -3.57 5.21 -5.38
C LEU A 93 -3.93 6.69 -5.44
N TYR A 94 -3.88 7.41 -4.31
CA TYR A 94 -4.11 8.86 -4.28
C TYR A 94 -3.05 9.63 -5.06
N ILE A 95 -1.78 9.22 -4.97
CA ILE A 95 -0.69 9.78 -5.77
C ILE A 95 -0.89 9.52 -7.27
N ALA A 96 -1.31 8.31 -7.64
CA ALA A 96 -1.57 7.96 -9.04
C ALA A 96 -2.75 8.76 -9.62
N VAL A 97 -3.84 8.92 -8.86
CA VAL A 97 -4.99 9.76 -9.23
C VAL A 97 -4.56 11.22 -9.40
N ALA A 98 -3.82 11.78 -8.44
CA ALA A 98 -3.29 13.14 -8.54
C ALA A 98 -2.41 13.32 -9.78
N THR A 99 -1.57 12.33 -10.08
CA THR A 99 -0.74 12.33 -11.29
C THR A 99 -1.58 12.32 -12.57
N ALA A 100 -2.62 11.46 -12.65
CA ALA A 100 -3.50 11.39 -13.82
C ALA A 100 -4.22 12.73 -14.06
N LYS A 101 -4.73 13.39 -13.02
CA LYS A 101 -5.34 14.73 -13.11
C LYS A 101 -4.36 15.78 -13.64
N LEU A 102 -3.11 15.79 -13.14
CA LEU A 102 -2.08 16.73 -13.58
C LEU A 102 -1.57 16.45 -15.00
N VAL A 103 -1.58 15.19 -15.44
CA VAL A 103 -1.28 14.83 -16.84
C VAL A 103 -2.43 15.29 -17.76
N ASN A 104 -3.66 15.11 -17.35
CA ASN A 104 -4.84 15.59 -18.11
C ASN A 104 -4.80 17.11 -18.33
N THR A 105 -4.38 17.88 -17.32
CA THR A 105 -4.21 19.35 -17.43
C THR A 105 -2.91 19.76 -18.12
N LYS A 106 -2.11 18.81 -18.62
CA LYS A 106 -0.81 19.04 -19.27
C LYS A 106 0.26 19.69 -18.38
N SER A 107 0.04 19.69 -17.05
CA SER A 107 1.05 20.12 -16.07
C SER A 107 2.16 19.06 -15.92
N LEU A 108 1.83 17.80 -16.17
CA LEU A 108 2.76 16.67 -16.22
C LEU A 108 2.68 15.95 -17.57
N SER A 109 3.69 15.14 -17.87
CA SER A 109 3.72 14.20 -18.98
C SER A 109 4.23 12.85 -18.49
N LEU A 110 3.53 11.77 -18.83
CA LEU A 110 3.95 10.40 -18.47
C LEU A 110 5.27 10.00 -19.14
N ASP A 111 5.60 10.62 -20.27
CA ASP A 111 6.75 10.24 -21.11
C ASP A 111 8.00 11.10 -20.85
N LYS A 112 7.89 12.18 -20.06
CA LYS A 112 9.04 12.90 -19.54
C LYS A 112 9.82 12.06 -18.54
N THR A 113 11.13 12.22 -18.57
CA THR A 113 12.06 11.44 -17.75
C THR A 113 12.22 11.98 -16.34
N LEU A 114 12.78 11.17 -15.44
CA LEU A 114 13.19 11.61 -14.11
C LEU A 114 14.17 12.78 -14.20
N ALA A 115 15.09 12.76 -15.18
CA ALA A 115 16.03 13.86 -15.44
C ALA A 115 15.35 15.16 -15.88
N ASP A 116 14.25 15.07 -16.64
CA ASP A 116 13.47 16.26 -17.03
C ASP A 116 12.79 16.93 -15.83
N TYR A 117 12.34 16.13 -14.87
CA TYR A 117 11.65 16.63 -13.67
C TYR A 117 12.60 17.01 -12.54
N LEU A 118 13.60 16.17 -12.27
CA LEU A 118 14.54 16.28 -11.15
C LEU A 118 15.99 16.20 -11.68
N PRO A 119 16.47 17.21 -12.43
CA PRO A 119 17.80 17.20 -13.07
C PRO A 119 18.94 17.05 -12.05
N GLU A 120 18.71 17.43 -10.80
CA GLU A 120 19.66 17.24 -9.70
C GLU A 120 19.95 15.77 -9.36
N LEU A 121 19.12 14.83 -9.86
CA LEU A 121 19.32 13.39 -9.68
C LEU A 121 20.09 12.73 -10.82
N VAL A 122 20.43 13.48 -11.87
CA VAL A 122 21.29 12.98 -12.96
C VAL A 122 22.67 12.62 -12.41
N GLY A 123 23.13 11.42 -12.71
CA GLY A 123 24.38 10.87 -12.15
C GLY A 123 24.27 10.35 -10.71
N ARG A 124 23.14 10.59 -10.02
CA ARG A 124 22.87 10.09 -8.67
C ARG A 124 21.88 8.90 -8.67
N ILE A 125 20.96 8.89 -9.64
CA ILE A 125 20.08 7.76 -9.95
C ILE A 125 20.48 7.22 -11.31
N GLU A 126 20.88 5.96 -11.37
CA GLU A 126 21.28 5.32 -12.62
C GLU A 126 20.09 5.29 -13.60
N ASN A 127 20.35 5.58 -14.86
CA ASN A 127 19.36 5.67 -15.94
C ASN A 127 18.30 6.79 -15.77
N ALA A 128 18.52 7.83 -14.97
CA ALA A 128 17.57 8.94 -14.77
C ALA A 128 17.08 9.57 -16.09
N ASN A 129 17.93 9.62 -17.12
CA ASN A 129 17.60 10.12 -18.46
C ASN A 129 16.71 9.18 -19.30
N GLN A 130 16.44 7.96 -18.83
CA GLN A 130 15.65 6.94 -19.53
C GLN A 130 14.39 6.56 -18.76
N ILE A 131 14.39 6.76 -17.44
CA ILE A 131 13.28 6.42 -16.56
C ILE A 131 12.19 7.48 -16.72
N THR A 132 11.03 7.09 -17.27
CA THR A 132 9.89 8.00 -17.41
C THR A 132 8.98 7.99 -16.17
N LEU A 133 8.13 9.01 -16.04
CA LEU A 133 7.10 9.07 -15.00
C LEU A 133 6.19 7.83 -15.06
N ARG A 134 5.82 7.38 -16.27
CA ARG A 134 5.06 6.14 -16.52
C ARG A 134 5.76 4.93 -15.91
N MET A 135 7.05 4.76 -16.16
CA MET A 135 7.82 3.63 -15.64
C MET A 135 7.89 3.62 -14.11
N MET A 136 7.93 4.78 -13.48
CA MET A 136 7.89 4.88 -12.02
C MET A 136 6.52 4.50 -11.46
N LEU A 137 5.41 5.00 -12.02
CA LEU A 137 4.05 4.64 -11.64
C LEU A 137 3.81 3.13 -11.76
N GLN A 138 4.31 2.52 -12.82
CA GLN A 138 4.16 1.09 -13.12
C GLN A 138 5.18 0.19 -12.42
N HIS A 139 6.07 0.73 -11.58
CA HIS A 139 7.17 -0.02 -10.95
C HIS A 139 8.10 -0.74 -11.95
N ARG A 140 8.38 -0.09 -13.08
CA ARG A 140 9.24 -0.58 -14.17
C ARG A 140 10.52 0.25 -14.35
N SER A 141 10.84 1.11 -13.38
CA SER A 141 11.99 2.03 -13.46
C SER A 141 13.34 1.34 -13.29
N GLY A 142 13.43 0.27 -12.52
CA GLY A 142 14.68 -0.34 -12.09
C GLY A 142 15.35 0.36 -10.91
N ILE A 143 14.76 1.41 -10.35
CA ILE A 143 15.30 2.11 -9.16
C ILE A 143 15.16 1.18 -7.94
N PRO A 144 16.26 0.95 -7.18
CA PRO A 144 16.23 0.14 -5.97
C PRO A 144 15.20 0.65 -4.95
N ASP A 145 14.61 -0.26 -4.18
CA ASP A 145 13.75 0.13 -3.07
C ASP A 145 14.59 0.48 -1.85
N PHE A 146 14.36 1.66 -1.23
CA PHE A 146 15.06 2.04 -0.01
C PHE A 146 14.75 1.12 1.18
N ILE A 147 13.61 0.41 1.15
CA ILE A 147 13.22 -0.56 2.19
C ILE A 147 14.20 -1.74 2.24
N ASP A 148 14.80 -2.09 1.12
CA ASP A 148 15.77 -3.19 1.03
C ASP A 148 17.17 -2.80 1.51
N ASP A 149 17.41 -1.52 1.83
CA ASP A 149 18.72 -1.08 2.34
C ASP A 149 18.92 -1.49 3.80
N PRO A 150 19.99 -2.23 4.13
CA PRO A 150 20.27 -2.66 5.50
C PRO A 150 20.55 -1.49 6.47
N LYS A 151 20.81 -0.29 5.95
CA LYS A 151 21.04 0.92 6.75
C LYS A 151 19.73 1.62 7.14
N LEU A 152 18.56 1.17 6.66
CA LEU A 152 17.30 1.74 7.07
C LEU A 152 17.08 1.52 8.57
N PRO A 153 16.96 2.60 9.37
CA PRO A 153 16.84 2.49 10.83
C PRO A 153 15.40 2.15 11.23
N TRP A 154 15.01 0.90 11.13
CA TRP A 154 13.63 0.44 11.39
C TRP A 154 13.09 0.79 12.78
N SER A 155 13.97 0.86 13.80
CA SER A 155 13.59 1.25 15.17
C SER A 155 13.37 2.76 15.34
N ASN A 156 13.86 3.58 14.39
CA ASN A 156 13.73 5.04 14.43
C ASN A 156 13.70 5.57 12.99
N LEU A 157 12.54 5.43 12.35
CA LEU A 157 12.37 5.84 10.95
C LEU A 157 12.63 7.34 10.77
N PRO A 158 13.24 7.74 9.65
CA PRO A 158 13.43 9.15 9.33
C PRO A 158 12.12 9.93 9.28
N THR A 159 12.14 11.15 9.79
CA THR A 159 10.99 12.08 9.77
C THR A 159 10.95 12.96 8.52
N ASN A 160 11.93 12.81 7.63
CA ASN A 160 12.06 13.54 6.39
C ASN A 160 12.22 12.58 5.21
N SER A 161 11.41 12.77 4.15
CA SER A 161 11.43 11.92 2.95
C SER A 161 12.78 11.87 2.22
N ASN A 162 13.56 12.96 2.26
CA ASN A 162 14.88 13.02 1.63
C ASN A 162 15.91 12.07 2.29
N GLU A 163 15.72 11.72 3.55
CA GLU A 163 16.61 10.76 4.21
C GLU A 163 16.42 9.34 3.66
N PHE A 164 15.18 8.99 3.29
CA PHE A 164 14.94 7.71 2.60
C PHE A 164 15.56 7.72 1.20
N LEU A 165 15.53 8.85 0.50
CA LEU A 165 16.15 8.97 -0.82
C LEU A 165 17.67 8.76 -0.78
N LYS A 166 18.35 9.26 0.26
CA LYS A 166 19.80 9.05 0.45
C LYS A 166 20.20 7.57 0.48
N LEU A 167 19.31 6.69 0.89
CA LEU A 167 19.56 5.24 0.95
C LEU A 167 19.72 4.58 -0.44
N VAL A 168 19.27 5.26 -1.52
CA VAL A 168 19.31 4.71 -2.89
C VAL A 168 20.16 5.50 -3.84
N LEU A 169 20.59 6.71 -3.46
CA LEU A 169 21.49 7.51 -4.29
C LEU A 169 22.81 6.77 -4.54
N ASP A 170 23.33 6.90 -5.74
CA ASP A 170 24.62 6.34 -6.17
C ASP A 170 24.67 4.80 -6.15
N LYS A 171 23.50 4.14 -6.08
CA LYS A 171 23.39 2.69 -6.21
C LYS A 171 23.14 2.25 -7.64
N PRO A 172 23.62 1.06 -8.02
CA PRO A 172 23.30 0.49 -9.31
C PRO A 172 21.79 0.21 -9.43
N ALA A 173 21.25 0.34 -10.63
CA ALA A 173 19.89 -0.05 -10.92
C ALA A 173 19.70 -1.57 -10.79
N ASP A 174 18.56 -2.01 -10.28
CA ASP A 174 18.22 -3.44 -10.18
C ASP A 174 18.07 -4.09 -11.57
N PHE A 175 17.68 -3.29 -12.57
CA PHE A 175 17.52 -3.71 -13.96
C PHE A 175 17.37 -2.49 -14.89
N LYS A 176 17.50 -2.71 -16.18
CA LYS A 176 17.32 -1.66 -17.19
C LYS A 176 15.87 -1.14 -17.20
N PRO A 177 15.62 0.16 -17.33
CA PRO A 177 14.29 0.72 -17.39
C PRO A 177 13.38 -0.04 -18.38
N ASN A 178 12.14 -0.27 -17.96
CA ASN A 178 11.10 -0.98 -18.70
C ASN A 178 11.36 -2.47 -19.03
N SER A 179 12.46 -3.07 -18.56
CA SER A 179 12.77 -4.47 -18.88
C SER A 179 11.95 -5.48 -18.06
N ARG A 180 11.54 -5.12 -16.85
CA ARG A 180 10.70 -5.96 -15.97
C ARG A 180 9.97 -5.11 -14.94
N TYR A 181 9.07 -5.75 -14.18
CA TYR A 181 8.40 -5.19 -13.01
C TYR A 181 9.17 -5.54 -11.73
N ARG A 182 9.36 -4.56 -10.85
CA ARG A 182 9.71 -4.76 -9.44
C ARG A 182 9.18 -3.60 -8.62
N TYR A 183 8.35 -3.91 -7.64
CA TYR A 183 7.81 -2.92 -6.71
C TYR A 183 8.95 -2.17 -6.01
N SER A 184 8.85 -0.83 -5.96
CA SER A 184 9.82 0.02 -5.28
C SER A 184 9.11 1.25 -4.70
N ASN A 185 9.22 1.44 -3.39
CA ASN A 185 8.69 2.63 -2.70
C ASN A 185 9.40 3.91 -3.12
N THR A 186 10.67 3.79 -3.53
CA THR A 186 11.46 4.91 -4.06
C THR A 186 10.79 5.58 -5.25
N ASN A 187 10.11 4.82 -6.12
CA ASN A 187 9.37 5.40 -7.23
C ASN A 187 8.34 6.43 -6.75
N TYR A 188 7.51 6.08 -5.77
CA TYR A 188 6.45 6.95 -5.28
C TYR A 188 6.97 8.09 -4.41
N LEU A 189 8.11 7.92 -3.74
CA LEU A 189 8.84 9.03 -3.12
C LEU A 189 9.24 10.06 -4.17
N LEU A 190 9.84 9.63 -5.29
CA LEU A 190 10.25 10.51 -6.38
C LEU A 190 9.06 11.15 -7.10
N ILE A 191 7.97 10.41 -7.32
CA ILE A 191 6.74 10.97 -7.89
C ILE A 191 6.22 12.09 -6.99
N GLY A 192 6.15 11.90 -5.68
CA GLY A 192 5.74 12.96 -4.77
C GLY A 192 6.63 14.21 -4.85
N ASN A 193 7.94 14.04 -4.95
CA ASN A 193 8.87 15.15 -5.14
C ASN A 193 8.63 15.89 -6.48
N ILE A 194 8.33 15.13 -7.55
CA ILE A 194 7.94 15.70 -8.85
C ILE A 194 6.64 16.51 -8.71
N LEU A 195 5.64 15.95 -8.04
CA LEU A 195 4.37 16.64 -7.81
C LEU A 195 4.59 17.95 -7.06
N ASP A 196 5.34 17.94 -5.95
CA ASP A 196 5.64 19.13 -5.16
C ASP A 196 6.35 20.21 -5.99
N LYS A 197 7.32 19.80 -6.80
CA LYS A 197 8.08 20.71 -7.67
C LYS A 197 7.19 21.36 -8.74
N ILE A 198 6.34 20.60 -9.38
CA ILE A 198 5.44 21.10 -10.45
C ILE A 198 4.33 21.98 -9.89
N LEU A 199 3.79 21.62 -8.72
CA LEU A 199 2.74 22.38 -8.07
C LEU A 199 3.26 23.67 -7.41
N GLY A 200 4.52 23.69 -6.97
CA GLY A 200 5.08 24.77 -6.13
C GLY A 200 4.56 24.76 -4.69
N TYR A 201 3.81 23.73 -4.32
CA TYR A 201 3.32 23.46 -2.96
C TYR A 201 3.17 21.94 -2.77
N SER A 202 2.88 21.51 -1.51
CA SER A 202 2.81 20.07 -1.20
C SER A 202 1.72 19.34 -1.99
N HIS A 203 2.06 18.19 -2.59
CA HIS A 203 1.11 17.28 -3.23
C HIS A 203 -0.02 16.85 -2.27
N ARG A 204 0.19 16.85 -0.96
CA ARG A 204 -0.85 16.55 0.04
C ARG A 204 -1.97 17.58 0.02
N GLN A 205 -1.64 18.86 -0.17
CA GLN A 205 -2.66 19.93 -0.32
C GLN A 205 -3.47 19.75 -1.61
N TYR A 206 -2.80 19.35 -2.70
CA TYR A 206 -3.47 19.04 -3.96
C TYR A 206 -4.42 17.84 -3.79
N ILE A 207 -3.95 16.73 -3.21
CA ILE A 207 -4.76 15.54 -2.92
C ILE A 207 -5.95 15.91 -2.05
N LYS A 208 -5.73 16.71 -0.99
CA LYS A 208 -6.82 17.16 -0.12
C LYS A 208 -7.90 17.87 -0.93
N ARG A 209 -7.56 18.89 -1.69
CA ARG A 209 -8.53 19.69 -2.46
C ARG A 209 -9.20 18.91 -3.58
N GLU A 210 -8.43 18.19 -4.40
CA GLU A 210 -8.90 17.59 -5.65
C GLU A 210 -9.50 16.19 -5.48
N ILE A 211 -9.25 15.54 -4.33
CA ILE A 211 -9.71 14.17 -4.06
C ILE A 211 -10.51 14.11 -2.77
N LEU A 212 -9.90 14.47 -1.62
CA LEU A 212 -10.55 14.26 -0.33
C LEU A 212 -11.76 15.16 -0.16
N ASP A 213 -11.62 16.46 -0.39
CA ASP A 213 -12.72 17.44 -0.26
C ASP A 213 -13.82 17.18 -1.32
N THR A 214 -13.43 16.77 -2.53
CA THR A 214 -14.36 16.41 -3.62
C THR A 214 -15.25 15.22 -3.28
N LEU A 215 -14.69 14.22 -2.60
CA LEU A 215 -15.42 13.00 -2.21
C LEU A 215 -15.98 13.06 -0.78
N GLY A 216 -15.76 14.16 -0.04
CA GLY A 216 -16.19 14.31 1.34
C GLY A 216 -15.45 13.37 2.32
N LEU A 217 -14.19 13.02 2.04
CA LEU A 217 -13.36 12.13 2.85
C LEU A 217 -12.78 12.89 4.05
N THR A 218 -13.60 13.13 5.04
CA THR A 218 -13.25 13.99 6.19
C THR A 218 -12.38 13.28 7.24
N HIS A 219 -12.23 11.97 7.13
CA HIS A 219 -11.42 11.15 8.02
C HIS A 219 -10.24 10.49 7.27
N THR A 220 -9.69 11.22 6.29
CA THR A 220 -8.48 10.85 5.57
C THR A 220 -7.46 11.98 5.66
N TYR A 221 -6.25 11.66 6.09
CA TYR A 221 -5.18 12.60 6.41
C TYR A 221 -3.88 12.22 5.70
N GLY A 222 -3.08 13.22 5.36
CA GLY A 222 -1.82 13.01 4.65
C GLY A 222 -0.71 12.43 5.51
N LEU A 223 -0.73 12.76 6.80
CA LEU A 223 0.30 12.38 7.77
C LEU A 223 -0.30 12.00 9.13
N LEU A 224 0.39 11.13 9.84
CA LEU A 224 -0.01 10.69 11.19
C LEU A 224 -0.04 11.84 12.22
N ASN A 225 0.78 12.88 12.07
CA ASN A 225 0.79 14.02 12.97
C ASN A 225 -0.36 15.02 12.77
N GLU A 226 -1.25 14.77 11.80
CA GLU A 226 -2.48 15.55 11.59
C GLU A 226 -3.64 15.06 12.47
N VAL A 227 -3.46 13.94 13.19
CA VAL A 227 -4.51 13.28 13.97
C VAL A 227 -4.10 13.03 15.41
N ASP A 228 -5.08 12.86 16.30
CA ASP A 228 -4.82 12.37 17.66
C ASP A 228 -4.50 10.87 17.61
N LEU A 229 -3.38 10.48 18.22
CA LEU A 229 -2.98 9.07 18.28
C LEU A 229 -3.98 8.17 19.03
N ARG A 230 -4.86 8.75 19.86
CA ARG A 230 -5.94 8.01 20.51
C ARG A 230 -6.97 7.47 19.53
N ASP A 231 -7.17 8.17 18.40
CA ASP A 231 -8.10 7.81 17.34
C ASP A 231 -7.51 6.83 16.32
N VAL A 232 -6.21 6.52 16.44
CA VAL A 232 -5.50 5.60 15.53
C VAL A 232 -5.40 4.22 16.16
N THR A 233 -5.66 3.17 15.38
CA THR A 233 -5.48 1.79 15.83
C THR A 233 -4.01 1.48 16.10
N SER A 234 -3.76 0.65 17.09
CA SER A 234 -2.45 0.07 17.36
C SER A 234 -2.03 -0.88 16.24
N GLY A 235 -0.74 -1.02 16.01
CA GLY A 235 -0.16 -1.92 15.04
C GLY A 235 0.87 -2.84 15.70
N TYR A 236 0.78 -4.13 15.40
CA TYR A 236 1.68 -5.13 15.95
C TYR A 236 2.37 -5.90 14.83
N TYR A 237 3.61 -6.27 15.05
CA TYR A 237 4.37 -7.10 14.13
C TYR A 237 5.23 -8.11 14.89
N THR A 238 5.16 -9.37 14.50
CA THR A 238 5.76 -10.49 15.24
C THR A 238 7.27 -10.39 15.50
N LYS A 239 7.97 -9.55 14.75
CA LYS A 239 9.43 -9.33 14.92
C LYS A 239 9.79 -8.14 15.82
N TYR A 240 8.79 -7.40 16.31
CA TYR A 240 8.99 -6.22 17.15
C TYR A 240 8.09 -6.30 18.36
N ASP A 241 8.64 -5.98 19.51
CA ASP A 241 7.87 -5.88 20.73
C ASP A 241 7.11 -4.54 20.81
N GLY A 242 5.87 -4.60 21.30
CA GLY A 242 5.05 -3.42 21.59
C GLY A 242 4.29 -2.85 20.39
N ASP A 243 3.65 -1.72 20.66
CA ASP A 243 2.78 -1.02 19.72
C ASP A 243 3.57 -0.15 18.75
N LEU A 244 3.44 -0.43 17.46
CA LEU A 244 4.07 0.32 16.37
C LEU A 244 3.22 1.54 15.91
N LYS A 245 2.22 1.95 16.67
CA LYS A 245 1.30 3.05 16.31
C LYS A 245 2.03 4.32 15.90
N THR A 246 3.06 4.71 16.65
CA THR A 246 3.83 5.94 16.41
C THR A 246 4.83 5.83 15.26
N GLN A 247 5.21 4.63 14.86
CA GLN A 247 6.13 4.44 13.74
C GLN A 247 5.40 4.60 12.41
N THR A 248 5.86 5.52 11.58
CA THR A 248 5.24 5.82 10.29
C THR A 248 6.28 6.24 9.26
N PHE A 249 6.01 5.93 8.02
CA PHE A 249 6.73 6.48 6.89
C PHE A 249 6.12 7.85 6.53
N VAL A 250 6.98 8.86 6.36
CA VAL A 250 6.55 10.20 5.91
C VAL A 250 6.61 10.36 4.39
N ILE A 251 6.82 9.26 3.67
CA ILE A 251 6.95 9.25 2.21
C ILE A 251 5.58 9.33 1.51
N PRO A 252 5.50 9.95 0.32
CA PRO A 252 4.26 10.16 -0.41
C PRO A 252 3.39 8.91 -0.60
N GLY A 253 3.98 7.79 -0.94
CA GLY A 253 3.25 6.54 -1.19
C GLY A 253 3.02 5.66 0.03
N GLY A 254 3.06 6.20 1.28
CA GLY A 254 2.94 5.36 2.47
C GLY A 254 2.56 6.07 3.76
N SER A 255 2.32 7.39 3.74
CA SER A 255 2.15 8.21 4.95
C SER A 255 0.71 8.40 5.42
N MET A 256 -0.29 8.10 4.59
CA MET A 256 -1.68 8.47 4.85
C MET A 256 -2.32 7.61 5.94
N VAL A 257 -3.29 8.25 6.60
CA VAL A 257 -4.12 7.66 7.66
C VAL A 257 -5.58 7.89 7.29
N ALA A 258 -6.42 6.86 7.39
CA ALA A 258 -7.83 6.96 7.04
C ALA A 258 -8.70 5.95 7.80
N THR A 259 -10.03 6.15 7.79
CA THR A 259 -11.01 5.15 8.18
C THR A 259 -11.24 4.14 7.06
N ALA A 260 -11.75 2.95 7.39
CA ALA A 260 -12.16 1.96 6.39
C ALA A 260 -13.27 2.48 5.48
N GLN A 261 -14.17 3.33 6.00
CA GLN A 261 -15.24 3.97 5.23
C GLN A 261 -14.67 4.90 4.16
N ASP A 262 -13.79 5.83 4.52
CA ASP A 262 -13.21 6.78 3.57
C ASP A 262 -12.44 6.06 2.46
N VAL A 263 -11.67 5.02 2.81
CA VAL A 263 -10.98 4.17 1.82
C VAL A 263 -11.99 3.48 0.90
N GLY A 264 -13.10 2.97 1.45
CA GLY A 264 -14.15 2.32 0.67
C GLY A 264 -14.83 3.28 -0.31
N ILE A 265 -15.17 4.51 0.13
CA ILE A 265 -15.73 5.56 -0.73
C ILE A 265 -14.74 5.93 -1.84
N PHE A 266 -13.47 6.13 -1.50
CA PHE A 266 -12.43 6.42 -2.49
C PHE A 266 -12.30 5.30 -3.54
N LEU A 267 -12.21 4.04 -3.10
CA LEU A 267 -12.08 2.89 -4.01
C LEU A 267 -13.32 2.73 -4.91
N ARG A 268 -14.52 2.97 -4.38
CA ARG A 268 -15.73 2.99 -5.19
C ARG A 268 -15.64 4.07 -6.26
N ALA A 269 -15.37 5.32 -5.88
CA ALA A 269 -15.30 6.44 -6.80
C ALA A 269 -14.22 6.27 -7.89
N LEU A 270 -13.10 5.61 -7.54
CA LEU A 270 -12.05 5.28 -8.50
C LEU A 270 -12.51 4.23 -9.51
N ASN A 271 -13.32 3.24 -9.10
CA ASN A 271 -13.73 2.13 -9.93
C ASN A 271 -15.02 2.37 -10.73
N ASP A 272 -15.92 3.22 -10.26
CA ASP A 272 -17.18 3.53 -10.95
C ASP A 272 -17.10 4.74 -11.90
N GLY A 273 -15.92 5.38 -11.97
CA GLY A 273 -15.65 6.50 -12.87
C GLY A 273 -16.12 7.87 -12.31
N SER A 274 -16.58 7.94 -11.06
CA SER A 274 -17.03 9.21 -10.49
C SER A 274 -15.89 10.13 -10.03
N LEU A 275 -14.69 9.59 -9.82
CA LEU A 275 -13.50 10.34 -9.40
C LEU A 275 -12.69 10.89 -10.58
N LEU A 276 -12.61 10.14 -11.67
CA LEU A 276 -11.80 10.45 -12.84
C LEU A 276 -12.73 10.60 -14.07
N ASN A 277 -12.54 11.66 -14.86
CA ASN A 277 -13.18 11.74 -16.16
C ASN A 277 -12.56 10.74 -17.15
N ASP A 278 -13.18 10.57 -18.33
CA ASP A 278 -12.75 9.56 -19.33
C ASP A 278 -11.28 9.69 -19.73
N ASN A 279 -10.77 10.92 -19.90
CA ASN A 279 -9.38 11.17 -20.24
C ASN A 279 -8.45 10.82 -19.07
N GLU A 280 -8.80 11.22 -17.86
CA GLU A 280 -8.05 10.91 -16.65
C GLU A 280 -8.03 9.39 -16.37
N GLN A 281 -9.16 8.72 -16.61
CA GLN A 281 -9.25 7.26 -16.50
C GLN A 281 -8.37 6.56 -17.52
N ALA A 282 -8.34 7.03 -18.76
CA ALA A 282 -7.45 6.50 -19.79
C ALA A 282 -5.96 6.68 -19.42
N ILE A 283 -5.60 7.84 -18.86
CA ILE A 283 -4.25 8.11 -18.36
C ILE A 283 -3.90 7.18 -17.18
N TYR A 284 -4.82 7.05 -16.22
CA TYR A 284 -4.63 6.22 -15.04
C TYR A 284 -4.43 4.73 -15.39
N SER A 285 -5.13 4.25 -16.42
CA SER A 285 -5.09 2.85 -16.88
C SER A 285 -3.97 2.54 -17.87
N SER A 286 -3.20 3.54 -18.33
CA SER A 286 -2.13 3.40 -19.33
C SER A 286 -0.77 3.12 -18.68
#